data_651eb56977de9b0e832116dc765ec585
#
_entry.id   651eb56977de9b0e832116dc765ec585
#
_cell.length_a   1.000
_cell.length_b   1.000
_cell.length_c   1.000
_cell.angle_alpha   90.00
_cell.angle_beta   90.00
_cell.angle_gamma   90.00
#
_symmetry.space_group_name_H-M   'P 1'
#
loop_
_entity.id
_entity.type
_entity.pdbx_description
1 polymer ?
#
loop_
_entity_poly.entity_id
_entity_poly.type
_entity_poly.pdbx_seq_one_letter_code
_entity_poly.pdbx_strand_id
1 'polypeptide(L)'
;AASDVYKRQSLDYAIANTDRSVGAMLSGEIAKRYGNIGLPENTLHIKFKGAAGQSFGAFLAHGVHFRLEGEANDYLGKGLSGGHICLMPPVRSTFIAEDNTIAGNTLLYGATSGEVYINGRVGERFCVRNSGAIAVVEGVGDHCCEYMTGGRVVVLGNTGRNFAAGMSGGVAYVWNKNGDFDYYCNMEMVELSLIEDSTSRKELHELIRKHYHHTGSHLAGLMLDNWNKYVD
;
A
#
# COMPACT_ATOMS: atom_id res chain seq x y z
N ALA A 1 -1.58 12.44 36.00
CA ALA A 1 -1.57 12.60 34.55
C ALA A 1 -0.16 12.29 34.06
N ALA A 2 0.11 11.06 33.73
CA ALA A 2 1.38 10.61 33.22
C ALA A 2 1.43 10.99 31.73
N SER A 3 2.17 12.05 31.40
CA SER A 3 2.69 12.27 30.07
C SER A 3 3.94 11.39 29.90
N ASP A 4 3.78 10.09 29.81
CA ASP A 4 4.81 9.24 29.25
C ASP A 4 4.87 9.54 27.77
N VAL A 5 5.69 10.52 27.44
CA VAL A 5 6.05 10.88 26.09
C VAL A 5 6.84 9.70 25.54
N TYR A 6 6.17 8.82 24.77
CA TYR A 6 6.86 7.82 23.96
C TYR A 6 7.83 8.56 23.05
N LYS A 7 9.13 8.45 23.35
CA LYS A 7 10.16 9.08 22.54
C LYS A 7 10.12 8.43 21.16
N ARG A 8 9.88 9.23 20.12
CA ARG A 8 10.00 8.77 18.72
C ARG A 8 11.36 8.11 18.54
N GLN A 9 11.37 6.89 18.00
CA GLN A 9 12.58 6.14 17.70
C GLN A 9 12.74 6.00 16.19
N SER A 10 13.99 6.12 15.73
CA SER A 10 14.34 5.85 14.33
C SER A 10 15.51 4.89 14.28
N LEU A 11 15.36 3.82 13.52
CA LEU A 11 16.34 2.76 13.35
C LEU A 11 16.61 2.53 11.87
N ASP A 12 17.83 2.15 11.52
CA ASP A 12 18.24 1.87 10.14
C ASP A 12 18.88 0.49 10.07
N TYR A 13 18.44 -0.34 9.10
CA TYR A 13 18.92 -1.70 8.88
C TYR A 13 19.16 -1.97 7.40
N ALA A 14 20.19 -2.78 7.11
CA ALA A 14 20.26 -3.51 5.86
C ALA A 14 19.34 -4.73 5.95
N ILE A 15 18.76 -5.14 4.81
CA ILE A 15 17.86 -6.30 4.74
C ILE A 15 18.21 -7.14 3.51
N ALA A 16 18.08 -8.45 3.63
CA ALA A 16 18.28 -9.42 2.56
C ALA A 16 17.03 -10.31 2.39
N ASN A 17 16.89 -10.96 1.26
CA ASN A 17 15.73 -11.82 0.96
C ASN A 17 15.63 -13.07 1.86
N THR A 18 16.67 -13.37 2.60
CA THR A 18 16.67 -14.40 3.67
C THR A 18 15.95 -13.92 4.93
N ASP A 19 15.79 -12.60 5.11
CA ASP A 19 15.13 -12.00 6.27
C ASP A 19 13.61 -12.00 6.04
N ARG A 20 12.95 -13.02 6.57
CA ARG A 20 11.51 -13.25 6.39
C ARG A 20 10.72 -12.77 7.59
N SER A 21 9.46 -12.40 7.35
CA SER A 21 8.49 -11.99 8.39
C SER A 21 9.00 -10.88 9.31
N VAL A 22 9.85 -10.01 8.76
CA VAL A 22 10.37 -8.86 9.51
C VAL A 22 9.23 -7.97 9.97
N GLY A 23 9.18 -7.68 11.28
CA GLY A 23 8.13 -6.91 11.92
C GLY A 23 7.05 -7.74 12.62
N ALA A 24 6.88 -9.04 12.29
CA ALA A 24 5.84 -9.86 12.90
C ALA A 24 6.05 -10.07 14.41
N MET A 25 7.28 -10.37 14.83
CA MET A 25 7.61 -10.50 16.27
C MET A 25 7.44 -9.18 17.01
N LEU A 26 7.89 -8.07 16.43
CA LEU A 26 7.71 -6.74 16.99
C LEU A 26 6.22 -6.44 17.21
N SER A 27 5.41 -6.69 16.20
CA SER A 27 3.95 -6.48 16.28
C SER A 27 3.30 -7.39 17.31
N GLY A 28 3.76 -8.64 17.43
CA GLY A 28 3.31 -9.57 18.47
C GLY A 28 3.61 -9.05 19.88
N GLU A 29 4.79 -8.49 20.13
CA GLU A 29 5.14 -7.89 21.43
C GLU A 29 4.35 -6.61 21.71
N ILE A 30 4.09 -5.79 20.68
CA ILE A 30 3.22 -4.62 20.81
C ILE A 30 1.80 -5.05 21.17
N ALA A 31 1.23 -5.99 20.42
CA ALA A 31 -0.13 -6.49 20.66
C ALA A 31 -0.28 -7.13 22.05
N LYS A 32 0.73 -7.84 22.51
CA LYS A 32 0.75 -8.43 23.86
C LYS A 32 0.70 -7.39 24.96
N ARG A 33 1.34 -6.22 24.78
CA ARG A 33 1.44 -5.16 25.79
C ARG A 33 0.31 -4.14 25.71
N TYR A 34 -0.13 -3.82 24.49
CA TYR A 34 -1.03 -2.70 24.23
C TYR A 34 -2.33 -3.12 23.52
N GLY A 35 -2.52 -4.43 23.27
CA GLY A 35 -3.72 -4.95 22.58
C GLY A 35 -3.85 -4.37 21.17
N ASN A 36 -5.09 -4.20 20.73
CA ASN A 36 -5.41 -3.68 19.41
C ASN A 36 -5.15 -2.17 19.26
N ILE A 37 -4.91 -1.44 20.32
CA ILE A 37 -4.62 0.00 20.30
C ILE A 37 -3.23 0.25 19.67
N GLY A 38 -2.29 -0.67 19.91
CA GLY A 38 -0.91 -0.52 19.45
C GLY A 38 -0.15 0.60 20.16
N LEU A 39 0.83 1.16 19.48
CA LEU A 39 1.60 2.32 19.94
C LEU A 39 0.95 3.63 19.49
N PRO A 40 1.21 4.75 20.16
CA PRO A 40 0.85 6.07 19.64
C PRO A 40 1.40 6.29 18.23
N GLU A 41 0.69 7.10 17.45
CA GLU A 41 1.08 7.43 16.07
C GLU A 41 2.53 7.93 16.00
N ASN A 42 3.26 7.53 14.96
CA ASN A 42 4.65 7.96 14.73
C ASN A 42 5.64 7.60 15.85
N THR A 43 5.41 6.53 16.61
CA THR A 43 6.31 6.14 17.71
C THR A 43 7.60 5.50 17.20
N LEU A 44 7.52 4.55 16.24
CA LEU A 44 8.67 3.78 15.78
C LEU A 44 8.81 3.87 14.27
N HIS A 45 9.92 4.41 13.81
CA HIS A 45 10.30 4.50 12.40
C HIS A 45 11.49 3.59 12.13
N ILE A 46 11.33 2.62 11.24
CA ILE A 46 12.40 1.71 10.86
C ILE A 46 12.63 1.80 9.36
N LYS A 47 13.85 2.15 8.98
CA LYS A 47 14.28 2.24 7.60
C LYS A 47 15.09 0.99 7.25
N PHE A 48 14.77 0.41 6.10
CA PHE A 48 15.45 -0.73 5.55
C PHE A 48 16.04 -0.41 4.17
N LYS A 49 17.19 -0.98 3.87
CA LYS A 49 17.81 -0.91 2.54
C LYS A 49 18.17 -2.31 2.06
N GLY A 50 17.69 -2.69 0.89
CA GLY A 50 17.96 -3.98 0.27
C GLY A 50 16.73 -4.71 -0.23
N ALA A 51 16.81 -6.04 -0.33
CA ALA A 51 15.71 -6.89 -0.78
C ALA A 51 15.07 -7.59 0.43
N ALA A 52 13.84 -7.26 0.76
CA ALA A 52 13.13 -7.90 1.87
C ALA A 52 12.60 -9.29 1.45
N GLY A 53 12.74 -10.28 2.33
CA GLY A 53 12.16 -11.61 2.17
C GLY A 53 10.63 -11.61 2.31
N GLN A 54 10.03 -12.80 2.22
CA GLN A 54 8.58 -12.97 2.30
C GLN A 54 7.99 -12.41 3.61
N SER A 55 6.77 -11.90 3.51
CA SER A 55 5.98 -11.42 4.65
C SER A 55 6.62 -10.23 5.40
N PHE A 56 7.35 -9.36 4.67
CA PHE A 56 7.84 -8.11 5.24
C PHE A 56 6.68 -7.24 5.73
N GLY A 57 6.73 -6.78 6.97
CA GLY A 57 5.68 -5.98 7.59
C GLY A 57 4.38 -6.76 7.86
N ALA A 58 4.40 -8.10 7.86
CA ALA A 58 3.22 -8.89 8.22
C ALA A 58 2.73 -8.54 9.62
N PHE A 59 1.39 -8.32 9.73
CA PHE A 59 0.70 -7.95 10.96
C PHE A 59 1.19 -6.65 11.61
N LEU A 60 1.83 -5.76 10.83
CA LEU A 60 2.46 -4.55 11.38
C LEU A 60 1.46 -3.72 12.18
N ALA A 61 1.80 -3.50 13.46
CA ALA A 61 0.93 -2.86 14.43
C ALA A 61 0.91 -1.33 14.27
N HIS A 62 -0.17 -0.71 14.76
CA HIS A 62 -0.32 0.74 14.80
C HIS A 62 0.86 1.43 15.53
N GLY A 63 1.28 2.59 15.01
CA GLY A 63 2.39 3.38 15.53
C GLY A 63 3.78 2.94 15.04
N VAL A 64 3.85 1.87 14.22
CA VAL A 64 5.08 1.39 13.59
C VAL A 64 5.10 1.77 12.11
N HIS A 65 6.17 2.42 11.67
CA HIS A 65 6.41 2.85 10.30
C HIS A 65 7.63 2.15 9.72
N PHE A 66 7.42 1.37 8.66
CA PHE A 66 8.48 0.74 7.86
C PHE A 66 8.69 1.51 6.57
N ARG A 67 9.94 1.83 6.27
CA ARG A 67 10.36 2.40 5.00
C ARG A 67 11.41 1.49 4.37
N LEU A 68 11.09 0.90 3.24
CA LEU A 68 12.01 0.03 2.50
C LEU A 68 12.47 0.73 1.22
N GLU A 69 13.76 1.01 1.13
CA GLU A 69 14.44 1.44 -0.08
C GLU A 69 15.04 0.19 -0.75
N GLY A 70 14.36 -0.32 -1.77
CA GLY A 70 14.73 -1.57 -2.42
C GLY A 70 13.55 -2.30 -3.03
N GLU A 71 13.47 -3.59 -2.78
CA GLU A 71 12.40 -4.47 -3.28
C GLU A 71 11.87 -5.39 -2.17
N ALA A 72 10.71 -5.98 -2.37
CA ALA A 72 10.11 -6.92 -1.43
C ALA A 72 9.58 -8.16 -2.14
N ASN A 73 9.57 -9.28 -1.41
CA ASN A 73 9.03 -10.54 -1.88
C ASN A 73 7.51 -10.63 -1.63
N ASP A 74 6.91 -11.81 -1.78
CA ASP A 74 5.49 -12.06 -1.60
C ASP A 74 5.00 -11.74 -0.18
N TYR A 75 3.70 -11.49 -0.03
CA TYR A 75 3.01 -11.29 1.23
C TYR A 75 3.45 -10.05 2.05
N LEU A 76 4.06 -9.03 1.42
CA LEU A 76 4.32 -7.78 2.12
C LEU A 76 3.01 -7.26 2.74
N GLY A 77 3.06 -6.87 4.01
CA GLY A 77 1.90 -6.32 4.72
C GLY A 77 0.74 -7.30 4.93
N LYS A 78 0.96 -8.63 4.80
CA LYS A 78 -0.08 -9.61 5.10
C LYS A 78 -0.67 -9.37 6.49
N GLY A 79 -2.00 -9.24 6.60
CA GLY A 79 -2.67 -9.00 7.87
C GLY A 79 -2.27 -7.67 8.53
N LEU A 80 -1.87 -6.66 7.75
CA LEU A 80 -1.52 -5.32 8.26
C LEU A 80 -2.58 -4.83 9.25
N SER A 81 -2.15 -4.39 10.43
CA SER A 81 -3.00 -4.09 11.57
C SER A 81 -2.75 -2.69 12.13
N GLY A 82 -2.77 -1.69 11.27
CA GLY A 82 -2.62 -0.28 11.64
C GLY A 82 -1.23 0.32 11.41
N GLY A 83 -0.24 -0.50 11.04
CA GLY A 83 1.09 0.00 10.70
C GLY A 83 1.14 0.73 9.36
N HIS A 84 2.30 1.34 9.10
CA HIS A 84 2.54 2.10 7.89
C HIS A 84 3.75 1.53 7.13
N ILE A 85 3.61 1.28 5.83
CA ILE A 85 4.68 0.74 4.98
C ILE A 85 4.87 1.62 3.75
N CYS A 86 6.11 2.06 3.52
CA CYS A 86 6.53 2.71 2.28
C CYS A 86 7.57 1.85 1.58
N LEU A 87 7.35 1.53 0.32
CA LEU A 87 8.30 0.83 -0.53
C LEU A 87 8.62 1.70 -1.73
N MET A 88 9.91 1.90 -1.99
CA MET A 88 10.39 2.67 -3.13
C MET A 88 11.69 2.07 -3.68
N PRO A 89 11.97 2.26 -4.98
CA PRO A 89 13.25 1.89 -5.55
C PRO A 89 14.41 2.59 -4.84
N PRO A 90 15.62 2.02 -4.88
CA PRO A 90 16.83 2.72 -4.42
C PRO A 90 16.96 4.08 -5.13
N VAL A 91 17.36 5.11 -4.40
CA VAL A 91 17.50 6.50 -4.93
C VAL A 91 18.40 6.58 -6.17
N ARG A 92 19.35 5.65 -6.32
CA ARG A 92 20.25 5.59 -7.47
C ARG A 92 19.73 4.72 -8.63
N SER A 93 18.51 4.22 -8.56
CA SER A 93 17.92 3.43 -9.65
C SER A 93 17.76 4.28 -10.90
N THR A 94 18.08 3.68 -12.05
CA THR A 94 17.97 4.33 -13.37
C THR A 94 16.73 3.90 -14.14
N PHE A 95 15.94 2.96 -13.59
CA PHE A 95 14.70 2.50 -14.21
C PHE A 95 13.52 3.37 -13.80
N ILE A 96 12.50 3.36 -14.64
CA ILE A 96 11.23 4.04 -14.40
C ILE A 96 10.40 3.16 -13.46
N ALA A 97 10.02 3.67 -12.29
CA ALA A 97 9.39 2.88 -11.24
C ALA A 97 8.04 2.28 -11.68
N GLU A 98 7.18 3.09 -12.31
CA GLU A 98 5.87 2.66 -12.78
C GLU A 98 5.88 1.59 -13.89
N ASP A 99 7.04 1.32 -14.49
CA ASP A 99 7.21 0.27 -15.50
C ASP A 99 7.80 -1.02 -14.91
N ASN A 100 8.24 -0.99 -13.64
CA ASN A 100 8.98 -2.09 -13.03
C ASN A 100 8.28 -2.64 -11.78
N THR A 101 8.30 -3.97 -11.68
CA THR A 101 7.78 -4.68 -10.50
C THR A 101 8.81 -4.70 -9.39
N ILE A 102 8.49 -4.12 -8.23
CA ILE A 102 9.37 -4.01 -7.07
C ILE A 102 8.90 -4.82 -5.86
N ALA A 103 7.72 -5.46 -5.96
CA ALA A 103 7.26 -6.40 -4.94
C ALA A 103 6.53 -7.57 -5.57
N GLY A 104 6.52 -8.70 -4.87
CA GLY A 104 5.94 -9.96 -5.34
C GLY A 104 4.41 -9.98 -5.33
N ASN A 105 3.86 -11.16 -5.03
CA ASN A 105 2.43 -11.46 -5.11
C ASN A 105 1.75 -11.41 -3.73
N THR A 106 0.45 -11.27 -3.74
CA THR A 106 -0.43 -11.43 -2.55
C THR A 106 -0.11 -10.45 -1.42
N LEU A 107 0.27 -9.23 -1.79
CA LEU A 107 0.55 -8.16 -0.84
C LEU A 107 -0.76 -7.71 -0.17
N LEU A 108 -0.68 -7.34 1.11
CA LEU A 108 -1.82 -6.87 1.92
C LEU A 108 -2.96 -7.87 2.05
N TYR A 109 -2.69 -9.15 1.86
CA TYR A 109 -3.70 -10.19 2.05
C TYR A 109 -4.31 -10.12 3.47
N GLY A 110 -5.62 -9.93 3.54
CA GLY A 110 -6.34 -9.86 4.82
C GLY A 110 -5.95 -8.66 5.69
N ALA A 111 -5.43 -7.59 5.12
CA ALA A 111 -5.14 -6.35 5.85
C ALA A 111 -6.41 -5.75 6.44
N THR A 112 -6.37 -5.29 7.68
CA THR A 112 -7.53 -4.78 8.41
C THR A 112 -7.49 -3.27 8.63
N SER A 113 -6.30 -2.68 8.68
CA SER A 113 -6.09 -1.24 8.86
C SER A 113 -4.63 -0.89 8.56
N GLY A 114 -4.33 0.40 8.47
CA GLY A 114 -2.99 0.91 8.18
C GLY A 114 -2.88 1.49 6.77
N GLU A 115 -1.69 1.97 6.43
CA GLU A 115 -1.45 2.63 5.14
C GLU A 115 -0.22 2.04 4.44
N VAL A 116 -0.30 1.84 3.12
CA VAL A 116 0.81 1.33 2.31
C VAL A 116 0.96 2.13 1.03
N TYR A 117 2.19 2.56 0.75
CA TYR A 117 2.55 3.35 -0.44
C TYR A 117 3.70 2.68 -1.17
N ILE A 118 3.48 2.26 -2.41
CA ILE A 118 4.44 1.51 -3.23
C ILE A 118 4.73 2.27 -4.52
N ASN A 119 5.93 2.81 -4.63
CA ASN A 119 6.42 3.47 -5.84
C ASN A 119 6.98 2.42 -6.80
N GLY A 120 6.12 1.88 -7.64
CA GLY A 120 6.39 0.84 -8.61
C GLY A 120 5.22 -0.14 -8.71
N ARG A 121 5.38 -1.15 -9.57
CA ARG A 121 4.36 -2.19 -9.80
C ARG A 121 4.52 -3.34 -8.80
N VAL A 122 3.45 -4.08 -8.62
CA VAL A 122 3.42 -5.30 -7.81
C VAL A 122 2.82 -6.46 -8.62
N GLY A 123 3.01 -7.67 -8.12
CA GLY A 123 2.48 -8.88 -8.73
C GLY A 123 0.97 -9.04 -8.58
N GLU A 124 0.52 -10.29 -8.64
CA GLU A 124 -0.89 -10.67 -8.57
C GLU A 124 -1.45 -10.59 -7.15
N ARG A 125 -2.78 -10.53 -7.05
CA ARG A 125 -3.54 -10.66 -5.80
C ARG A 125 -3.24 -9.58 -4.77
N PHE A 126 -3.04 -8.36 -5.24
CA PHE A 126 -2.89 -7.21 -4.37
C PHE A 126 -4.19 -6.90 -3.62
N CYS A 127 -4.12 -6.67 -2.31
CA CYS A 127 -5.26 -6.31 -1.44
C CYS A 127 -6.40 -7.35 -1.39
N VAL A 128 -6.12 -8.62 -1.66
CA VAL A 128 -7.14 -9.68 -1.50
C VAL A 128 -7.60 -9.73 -0.05
N ARG A 129 -8.94 -9.72 0.16
CA ARG A 129 -9.57 -9.67 1.49
C ARG A 129 -9.16 -8.47 2.36
N ASN A 130 -8.77 -7.36 1.74
CA ASN A 130 -8.58 -6.12 2.48
C ASN A 130 -9.92 -5.67 3.08
N SER A 131 -9.94 -5.34 4.37
CA SER A 131 -11.15 -4.90 5.07
C SER A 131 -11.08 -3.50 5.65
N GLY A 132 -9.92 -2.80 5.52
CA GLY A 132 -9.83 -1.45 6.06
C GLY A 132 -8.51 -0.72 5.82
N ALA A 133 -7.49 -1.38 5.25
CA ALA A 133 -6.23 -0.71 4.93
C ALA A 133 -6.36 0.20 3.71
N ILE A 134 -5.52 1.22 3.68
CA ILE A 134 -5.35 2.15 2.57
C ILE A 134 -4.07 1.77 1.81
N ALA A 135 -4.16 1.67 0.49
CA ALA A 135 -3.02 1.33 -0.35
C ALA A 135 -2.97 2.15 -1.63
N VAL A 136 -1.77 2.64 -2.00
CA VAL A 136 -1.51 3.30 -3.28
C VAL A 136 -0.34 2.60 -3.97
N VAL A 137 -0.52 2.23 -5.25
CA VAL A 137 0.45 1.47 -6.04
C VAL A 137 0.43 1.93 -7.50
N GLU A 138 1.53 1.74 -8.22
CA GLU A 138 1.69 2.21 -9.61
C GLU A 138 1.39 1.14 -10.68
N GLY A 139 0.85 0.01 -10.27
CA GLY A 139 0.36 -1.04 -11.15
C GLY A 139 0.27 -2.38 -10.44
N VAL A 140 -0.65 -3.22 -10.89
CA VAL A 140 -0.95 -4.52 -10.28
C VAL A 140 -1.12 -5.61 -11.34
N GLY A 141 -0.91 -6.87 -10.92
CA GLY A 141 -1.22 -8.04 -11.71
C GLY A 141 -2.70 -8.44 -11.60
N ASP A 142 -2.99 -9.69 -11.93
CA ASP A 142 -4.32 -10.28 -11.90
C ASP A 142 -4.89 -10.34 -10.47
N HIS A 143 -6.22 -10.37 -10.34
CA HIS A 143 -6.94 -10.62 -9.09
C HIS A 143 -6.76 -9.55 -7.99
N CYS A 144 -6.49 -8.30 -8.36
CA CYS A 144 -6.42 -7.19 -7.40
C CYS A 144 -7.79 -6.95 -6.74
N CYS A 145 -7.81 -6.66 -5.45
CA CYS A 145 -9.02 -6.40 -4.64
C CYS A 145 -10.04 -7.54 -4.58
N GLU A 146 -9.66 -8.79 -4.89
CA GLU A 146 -10.56 -9.92 -4.73
C GLU A 146 -11.07 -10.03 -3.29
N TYR A 147 -12.39 -10.22 -3.14
CA TYR A 147 -13.05 -10.35 -1.84
C TYR A 147 -12.75 -9.19 -0.86
N MET A 148 -12.40 -8.02 -1.37
CA MET A 148 -12.24 -6.83 -0.55
C MET A 148 -13.58 -6.42 0.07
N THR A 149 -13.58 -6.07 1.36
CA THR A 149 -14.77 -5.72 2.12
C THR A 149 -14.73 -4.31 2.70
N GLY A 150 -13.61 -3.61 2.61
CA GLY A 150 -13.42 -2.26 3.13
C GLY A 150 -12.05 -1.69 2.77
N GLY A 151 -11.80 -0.44 3.17
CA GLY A 151 -10.55 0.26 2.89
C GLY A 151 -10.56 1.05 1.58
N ARG A 152 -9.38 1.51 1.18
CA ARG A 152 -9.15 2.29 -0.05
C ARG A 152 -7.96 1.74 -0.80
N VAL A 153 -8.12 1.53 -2.09
CA VAL A 153 -7.02 1.12 -2.98
C VAL A 153 -6.94 2.08 -4.14
N VAL A 154 -5.74 2.57 -4.44
CA VAL A 154 -5.49 3.45 -5.59
C VAL A 154 -4.45 2.77 -6.49
N VAL A 155 -4.80 2.56 -7.75
CA VAL A 155 -3.90 2.00 -8.78
C VAL A 155 -3.65 3.06 -9.83
N LEU A 156 -2.42 3.57 -9.88
CA LEU A 156 -2.00 4.66 -10.76
C LEU A 156 -1.51 4.17 -12.14
N GLY A 157 -1.65 2.90 -12.44
CA GLY A 157 -1.16 2.30 -13.69
C GLY A 157 -1.94 1.06 -14.09
N ASN A 158 -1.28 0.18 -14.83
CA ASN A 158 -1.93 -0.99 -15.41
C ASN A 158 -2.48 -1.97 -14.36
N THR A 159 -3.58 -2.62 -14.72
CA THR A 159 -4.20 -3.70 -13.94
C THR A 159 -4.18 -5.00 -14.73
N GLY A 160 -4.24 -6.13 -14.01
CA GLY A 160 -4.48 -7.44 -14.59
C GLY A 160 -5.98 -7.80 -14.60
N ARG A 161 -6.28 -9.03 -14.97
CA ARG A 161 -7.65 -9.57 -15.09
C ARG A 161 -8.28 -9.85 -13.73
N ASN A 162 -9.60 -10.04 -13.74
CA ASN A 162 -10.41 -10.35 -12.55
C ASN A 162 -10.23 -9.35 -11.41
N PHE A 163 -10.01 -8.09 -11.73
CA PHE A 163 -9.98 -7.02 -10.74
C PHE A 163 -11.33 -6.96 -10.00
N ALA A 164 -11.31 -6.82 -8.69
CA ALA A 164 -12.47 -6.72 -7.81
C ALA A 164 -13.42 -7.94 -7.81
N ALA A 165 -12.98 -9.12 -8.25
CA ALA A 165 -13.82 -10.32 -8.17
C ALA A 165 -14.28 -10.60 -6.74
N GLY A 166 -15.61 -10.69 -6.52
CA GLY A 166 -16.20 -10.90 -5.19
C GLY A 166 -16.01 -9.73 -4.20
N MET A 167 -15.59 -8.55 -4.67
CA MET A 167 -15.49 -7.37 -3.83
C MET A 167 -16.88 -6.90 -3.41
N SER A 168 -17.09 -6.74 -2.11
CA SER A 168 -18.39 -6.39 -1.51
C SER A 168 -18.37 -5.09 -0.71
N GLY A 169 -17.23 -4.41 -0.60
CA GLY A 169 -17.11 -3.15 0.11
C GLY A 169 -15.75 -2.48 -0.07
N GLY A 170 -15.65 -1.24 0.39
CA GLY A 170 -14.50 -0.38 0.13
C GLY A 170 -14.59 0.34 -1.21
N VAL A 171 -13.54 1.07 -1.57
CA VAL A 171 -13.43 1.79 -2.84
C VAL A 171 -12.07 1.53 -3.47
N ALA A 172 -12.05 1.23 -4.76
CA ALA A 172 -10.85 1.17 -5.55
C ALA A 172 -10.88 2.27 -6.64
N TYR A 173 -9.88 3.14 -6.62
CA TYR A 173 -9.64 4.15 -7.65
C TYR A 173 -8.63 3.60 -8.65
N VAL A 174 -8.95 3.60 -9.93
CA VAL A 174 -8.08 3.08 -10.98
C VAL A 174 -7.92 4.12 -12.08
N TRP A 175 -6.67 4.44 -12.45
CA TRP A 175 -6.43 5.25 -13.61
C TRP A 175 -6.64 4.43 -14.88
N ASN A 176 -7.74 4.67 -15.56
CA ASN A 176 -8.11 4.02 -16.82
C ASN A 176 -7.43 4.69 -18.03
N LYS A 177 -6.09 4.58 -18.07
CA LYS A 177 -5.24 5.24 -19.08
C LYS A 177 -5.64 4.95 -20.52
N ASN A 178 -6.06 3.71 -20.79
CA ASN A 178 -6.35 3.24 -22.13
C ASN A 178 -7.85 3.22 -22.44
N GLY A 179 -8.72 3.46 -21.46
CA GLY A 179 -10.17 3.39 -21.62
C GLY A 179 -10.72 1.96 -21.72
N ASP A 180 -9.97 0.96 -21.26
CA ASP A 180 -10.29 -0.47 -21.40
C ASP A 180 -10.36 -1.22 -20.04
N PHE A 181 -10.43 -0.51 -18.94
CA PHE A 181 -10.44 -1.13 -17.60
C PHE A 181 -11.64 -2.05 -17.36
N ASP A 182 -12.77 -1.80 -17.99
CA ASP A 182 -13.97 -2.63 -17.93
C ASP A 182 -13.72 -4.08 -18.37
N TYR A 183 -12.78 -4.33 -19.29
CA TYR A 183 -12.37 -5.68 -19.70
C TYR A 183 -11.58 -6.43 -18.63
N TYR A 184 -10.97 -5.72 -17.71
CA TYR A 184 -10.16 -6.30 -16.62
C TYR A 184 -10.93 -6.43 -15.32
N CYS A 185 -11.99 -5.64 -15.13
CA CYS A 185 -12.80 -5.61 -13.91
C CYS A 185 -13.87 -6.72 -13.93
N ASN A 186 -14.01 -7.45 -12.83
CA ASN A 186 -15.13 -8.35 -12.64
C ASN A 186 -16.33 -7.56 -12.11
N MET A 187 -17.30 -7.34 -12.99
CA MET A 187 -18.48 -6.48 -12.75
C MET A 187 -19.62 -7.19 -12.01
N GLU A 188 -19.43 -8.42 -11.53
CA GLU A 188 -20.50 -9.21 -10.91
C GLU A 188 -21.06 -8.54 -9.63
N MET A 189 -20.20 -7.91 -8.83
CA MET A 189 -20.55 -7.33 -7.53
C MET A 189 -20.16 -5.85 -7.37
N VAL A 190 -19.60 -5.24 -8.40
CA VAL A 190 -19.13 -3.85 -8.35
C VAL A 190 -19.68 -3.04 -9.52
N GLU A 191 -19.71 -1.73 -9.35
CA GLU A 191 -20.06 -0.77 -10.40
C GLU A 191 -18.86 0.15 -10.67
N LEU A 192 -18.65 0.49 -11.94
CA LEU A 192 -17.69 1.50 -12.34
C LEU A 192 -18.39 2.85 -12.51
N SER A 193 -17.80 3.88 -11.96
CA SER A 193 -18.27 5.25 -12.13
C SER A 193 -17.09 6.21 -12.32
N LEU A 194 -17.33 7.30 -13.03
CA LEU A 194 -16.40 8.42 -13.06
C LEU A 194 -16.40 9.13 -11.70
N ILE A 195 -15.31 9.80 -11.38
CA ILE A 195 -15.18 10.54 -10.13
C ILE A 195 -15.75 11.95 -10.32
N GLU A 196 -17.06 12.10 -10.18
CA GLU A 196 -17.76 13.37 -10.41
C GLU A 196 -17.88 14.21 -9.14
N ASP A 197 -18.05 13.56 -7.98
CA ASP A 197 -18.27 14.26 -6.72
C ASP A 197 -16.99 14.85 -6.11
N SER A 198 -17.14 16.01 -5.48
CA SER A 198 -16.01 16.76 -4.91
C SER A 198 -15.35 16.07 -3.72
N THR A 199 -16.05 15.17 -3.03
CA THR A 199 -15.53 14.45 -1.86
C THR A 199 -14.57 13.37 -2.30
N SER A 200 -14.96 12.53 -3.27
CA SER A 200 -14.11 11.50 -3.87
C SER A 200 -12.89 12.10 -4.58
N ARG A 201 -13.08 13.24 -5.28
CA ARG A 201 -11.96 13.98 -5.89
C ARG A 201 -10.94 14.44 -4.85
N LYS A 202 -11.38 14.98 -3.71
CA LYS A 202 -10.51 15.42 -2.61
C LYS A 202 -9.83 14.23 -1.93
N GLU A 203 -10.56 13.13 -1.69
CA GLU A 203 -10.00 11.92 -1.10
C GLU A 203 -8.89 11.37 -1.99
N LEU A 204 -9.15 11.18 -3.29
CA LEU A 204 -8.16 10.68 -4.24
C LEU A 204 -6.93 11.60 -4.33
N HIS A 205 -7.15 12.92 -4.43
CA HIS A 205 -6.05 13.88 -4.45
C HIS A 205 -5.16 13.77 -3.21
N GLU A 206 -5.76 13.64 -2.03
CA GLU A 206 -5.00 13.48 -0.77
C GLU A 206 -4.25 12.15 -0.73
N LEU A 207 -4.82 11.06 -1.20
CA LEU A 207 -4.14 9.75 -1.26
C LEU A 207 -2.92 9.79 -2.21
N ILE A 208 -3.05 10.41 -3.37
CA ILE A 208 -1.94 10.59 -4.31
C ILE A 208 -0.88 11.54 -3.73
N ARG A 209 -1.30 12.62 -3.05
CA ARG A 209 -0.40 13.55 -2.37
C ARG A 209 0.42 12.85 -1.28
N LYS A 210 -0.21 12.00 -0.46
CA LYS A 210 0.46 11.18 0.54
C LYS A 210 1.46 10.21 -0.12
N HIS A 211 1.05 9.56 -1.21
CA HIS A 211 1.93 8.66 -1.96
C HIS A 211 3.18 9.39 -2.47
N TYR A 212 3.00 10.55 -3.10
CA TYR A 212 4.12 11.39 -3.51
C TYR A 212 5.03 11.78 -2.35
N HIS A 213 4.44 12.25 -1.24
CA HIS A 213 5.20 12.68 -0.06
C HIS A 213 6.03 11.54 0.55
N HIS A 214 5.46 10.34 0.63
CA HIS A 214 6.11 9.21 1.27
C HIS A 214 7.14 8.50 0.41
N THR A 215 6.96 8.50 -0.91
CA THR A 215 7.76 7.68 -1.83
C THR A 215 8.61 8.48 -2.81
N GLY A 216 8.26 9.74 -3.05
CA GLY A 216 8.87 10.55 -4.12
C GLY A 216 8.46 10.10 -5.53
N SER A 217 7.32 9.43 -5.68
CA SER A 217 6.81 8.93 -6.96
C SER A 217 6.75 10.02 -8.03
N HIS A 218 7.45 9.80 -9.13
CA HIS A 218 7.42 10.70 -10.29
C HIS A 218 6.01 10.76 -10.91
N LEU A 219 5.37 9.59 -11.06
CA LEU A 219 4.02 9.50 -11.62
C LEU A 219 3.00 10.26 -10.78
N ALA A 220 3.04 10.09 -9.45
CA ALA A 220 2.16 10.83 -8.54
C ALA A 220 2.40 12.34 -8.62
N GLY A 221 3.65 12.79 -8.73
CA GLY A 221 3.98 14.21 -8.95
C GLY A 221 3.37 14.76 -10.24
N LEU A 222 3.53 14.05 -11.36
CA LEU A 222 2.92 14.42 -12.64
C LEU A 222 1.40 14.51 -12.58
N MET A 223 0.74 13.57 -11.87
CA MET A 223 -0.70 13.58 -11.69
C MET A 223 -1.18 14.76 -10.85
N LEU A 224 -0.47 15.11 -9.80
CA LEU A 224 -0.79 16.27 -8.96
C LEU A 224 -0.62 17.60 -9.71
N ASP A 225 0.47 17.74 -10.48
CA ASP A 225 0.75 18.95 -11.26
C ASP A 225 -0.25 19.15 -12.40
N ASN A 226 -0.88 18.08 -12.88
CA ASN A 226 -1.81 18.08 -14.00
C ASN A 226 -3.18 17.48 -13.60
N TRP A 227 -3.62 17.72 -12.38
CA TRP A 227 -4.74 17.05 -11.75
C TRP A 227 -5.97 16.90 -12.62
N ASN A 228 -6.47 18.00 -13.20
CA ASN A 228 -7.70 17.99 -14.01
C ASN A 228 -7.59 17.06 -15.23
N LYS A 229 -6.40 16.93 -15.82
CA LYS A 229 -6.19 16.02 -16.95
C LYS A 229 -6.33 14.54 -16.59
N TYR A 230 -6.09 14.19 -15.34
CA TYR A 230 -6.09 12.79 -14.89
C TYR A 230 -7.40 12.40 -14.19
N VAL A 231 -8.21 13.36 -13.76
CA VAL A 231 -9.44 13.10 -12.99
C VAL A 231 -10.70 13.36 -13.79
N ASP A 232 -10.64 14.14 -14.87
CA ASP A 232 -11.70 14.39 -15.84
C ASP A 232 -11.62 13.39 -16.99
#